data_7b31b48e63542c52ecb3bea7abd4ec4a
#
_entry.id   7b31b48e63542c52ecb3bea7abd4ec4a
#
_cell.length_a   1.000
_cell.length_b   1.000
_cell.length_c   1.000
_cell.angle_alpha   90.00
_cell.angle_beta   90.00
_cell.angle_gamma   90.00
#
_symmetry.space_group_name_H-M   'P 1'
#
loop_
_entity.id
_entity.type
_entity.pdbx_description
1 polymer ?
#
loop_
_entity_poly.entity_id
_entity_poly.type
_entity_poly.pdbx_seq_one_letter_code
_entity_poly.pdbx_strand_id
1 'polypeptide(L)'
;DRGPLQPKNKIRRLLFLEISSAFSQALPGIFSTFVPSSTLPDFSIPMALKKTQSALISVYYKDKLEPIIALLKQHGVTIYSTGGTQEFIESQGATVVPVEELTSYPSIFGGRVKTLHPKVFGGILQRRDHEGDIAQAATYEIPAIDLVIVDLYPFEETVASGASEADSIEKIDIGGISLIRAAAKNFKDVTIIASKNQYEELAAKLEAQNGATTLEDRRYFAAQAFQVSSNYDTHIFNYFNRVENIPALKISETEAKALRYGENPHQSAHFYGKLEDLFAQLHGKEMSYNNLVDIDAAVHLIAEFPDQTAFAILKHTNACGCATGATVKEAYQKAF
;
A
#
# COMPACT_ATOMS: atom_id res chain seq x y z
N ASP A 1 -6.87 3.85 -37.72
CA ASP A 1 -5.48 3.38 -37.83
C ASP A 1 -4.54 4.46 -37.32
N ARG A 2 -4.28 4.50 -36.05
CA ARG A 2 -3.23 5.32 -35.44
C ARG A 2 -2.51 4.51 -34.39
N GLY A 3 -1.24 4.29 -34.69
CA GLY A 3 -0.27 3.51 -33.95
C GLY A 3 0.04 3.97 -32.51
N PRO A 4 1.07 3.42 -31.87
CA PRO A 4 1.20 3.29 -30.44
C PRO A 4 1.31 4.63 -29.72
N LEU A 5 0.71 4.67 -28.54
CA LEU A 5 0.61 5.79 -27.60
C LEU A 5 1.95 6.49 -27.36
N GLN A 6 1.98 7.80 -27.53
CA GLN A 6 3.12 8.68 -27.34
C GLN A 6 3.68 8.64 -25.91
N PRO A 7 5.01 8.75 -25.75
CA PRO A 7 5.70 8.73 -24.46
C PRO A 7 5.36 9.88 -23.51
N LYS A 8 4.63 10.90 -23.95
CA LYS A 8 4.29 12.12 -23.19
C LYS A 8 3.58 11.89 -21.84
N ASN A 9 2.88 10.77 -21.67
CA ASN A 9 2.16 10.50 -20.41
C ASN A 9 2.97 9.75 -19.35
N LYS A 10 4.09 9.11 -19.69
CA LYS A 10 4.91 8.36 -18.72
C LYS A 10 5.88 9.27 -17.96
N ILE A 11 6.41 10.29 -18.60
CA ILE A 11 7.43 11.20 -18.03
C ILE A 11 6.84 12.17 -17.00
N ARG A 12 5.55 12.51 -17.09
CA ARG A 12 4.89 13.35 -16.09
C ARG A 12 4.89 12.78 -14.65
N ARG A 13 5.19 11.49 -14.46
CA ARG A 13 5.31 10.85 -13.15
C ARG A 13 6.65 11.14 -12.44
N LEU A 14 7.71 11.47 -13.18
CA LEU A 14 9.04 11.77 -12.64
C LEU A 14 9.14 13.13 -11.92
N LEU A 15 8.31 14.09 -12.28
CA LEU A 15 8.38 15.49 -11.80
C LEU A 15 7.86 15.71 -10.36
N PHE A 16 7.31 14.69 -9.70
CA PHE A 16 6.69 14.87 -8.38
C PHE A 16 7.66 14.87 -7.19
N LEU A 17 8.94 14.59 -7.41
CA LEU A 17 9.91 14.40 -6.31
C LEU A 17 10.55 15.69 -5.80
N GLU A 18 10.49 16.79 -6.55
CA GLU A 18 11.18 18.06 -6.16
C GLU A 18 10.33 19.31 -6.04
N ILE A 19 9.06 19.22 -6.31
CA ILE A 19 8.16 20.35 -6.11
C ILE A 19 8.17 20.82 -4.64
N SER A 20 8.66 20.02 -3.69
CA SER A 20 8.64 20.38 -2.28
C SER A 20 9.65 21.48 -1.90
N SER A 21 10.82 21.59 -2.52
CA SER A 21 11.80 22.63 -2.13
C SER A 21 11.69 23.93 -2.94
N ALA A 22 11.44 23.86 -4.24
CA ALA A 22 11.28 25.05 -5.08
C ALA A 22 9.88 25.69 -4.95
N PHE A 23 8.81 24.90 -4.75
CA PHE A 23 7.46 25.41 -4.49
C PHE A 23 7.27 25.93 -3.06
N SER A 24 8.04 25.47 -2.09
CA SER A 24 8.05 26.01 -0.72
C SER A 24 8.46 27.48 -0.68
N GLN A 25 9.24 27.97 -1.65
CA GLN A 25 9.62 29.37 -1.74
C GLN A 25 8.62 30.23 -2.52
N ALA A 26 7.80 29.63 -3.38
CA ALA A 26 6.88 30.34 -4.26
C ALA A 26 5.45 30.48 -3.71
N LEU A 27 5.02 29.66 -2.76
CA LEU A 27 3.69 29.69 -2.16
C LEU A 27 3.75 29.38 -0.65
N PRO A 28 4.03 30.36 0.20
CA PRO A 28 3.99 30.19 1.64
C PRO A 28 2.52 29.99 2.09
N GLY A 29 2.11 28.74 2.33
CA GLY A 29 0.78 28.44 2.88
C GLY A 29 0.15 27.11 2.49
N ILE A 30 0.66 26.38 1.49
CA ILE A 30 0.05 25.13 1.03
C ILE A 30 0.83 23.88 1.44
N PHE A 31 2.11 23.99 1.81
CA PHE A 31 2.97 22.89 2.25
C PHE A 31 3.66 23.19 3.58
N SER A 32 2.89 23.45 4.61
CA SER A 32 3.42 23.54 5.96
C SER A 32 2.89 22.38 6.78
N THR A 33 3.54 21.23 6.70
CA THR A 33 3.72 20.28 7.83
C THR A 33 4.72 19.19 7.45
N PHE A 34 5.94 19.60 7.10
CA PHE A 34 7.06 18.70 7.34
C PHE A 34 7.42 18.88 8.82
N VAL A 35 6.91 18.04 9.70
CA VAL A 35 7.35 18.00 11.09
C VAL A 35 8.77 17.42 11.07
N PRO A 36 9.79 18.19 11.51
CA PRO A 36 11.13 17.63 11.65
C PRO A 36 11.07 16.42 12.60
N SER A 37 11.78 15.35 12.29
CA SER A 37 11.80 14.13 13.09
C SER A 37 12.26 14.32 14.55
N SER A 38 12.78 15.49 14.89
CA SER A 38 13.24 15.87 16.24
C SER A 38 12.13 16.32 17.20
N THR A 39 10.87 16.42 16.75
CA THR A 39 9.74 16.86 17.62
C THR A 39 8.68 15.78 17.83
N LEU A 40 8.90 14.57 17.35
CA LEU A 40 8.04 13.46 17.73
C LEU A 40 8.28 13.16 19.22
N PRO A 41 7.24 13.13 20.07
CA PRO A 41 7.40 12.75 21.45
C PRO A 41 8.08 11.39 21.53
N ASP A 42 9.05 11.27 22.42
CA ASP A 42 9.71 10.00 22.73
C ASP A 42 8.65 9.05 23.31
N PHE A 43 8.12 8.17 22.45
CA PHE A 43 7.22 7.11 22.83
C PHE A 43 8.00 5.90 23.37
N SER A 44 8.93 6.10 24.29
CA SER A 44 9.52 5.01 25.07
C SER A 44 8.45 4.42 26.02
N ILE A 45 7.40 3.86 25.43
CA ILE A 45 6.43 3.01 26.14
C ILE A 45 7.11 1.65 26.30
N PRO A 46 7.08 1.04 27.50
CA PRO A 46 7.58 -0.31 27.68
C PRO A 46 7.01 -1.22 26.60
N MET A 47 7.85 -2.09 26.01
CA MET A 47 7.44 -3.07 25.00
C MET A 47 6.47 -4.09 25.61
N ALA A 48 5.23 -3.66 25.90
CA ALA A 48 4.18 -4.54 26.38
C ALA A 48 3.78 -5.47 25.22
N LEU A 49 4.27 -6.70 25.28
CA LEU A 49 3.84 -7.76 24.39
C LEU A 49 2.36 -8.06 24.63
N LYS A 50 1.57 -8.10 23.57
CA LYS A 50 0.18 -8.54 23.61
C LYS A 50 0.05 -9.86 22.87
N LYS A 51 -0.34 -10.90 23.63
CA LYS A 51 -0.54 -12.24 23.06
C LYS A 51 -1.80 -12.27 22.20
N THR A 52 -1.71 -12.88 21.04
CA THR A 52 -2.85 -13.14 20.17
C THR A 52 -3.62 -14.36 20.72
N GLN A 53 -4.85 -14.17 21.16
CA GLN A 53 -5.73 -15.24 21.65
C GLN A 53 -6.84 -15.57 20.66
N SER A 54 -7.16 -14.61 19.77
CA SER A 54 -8.21 -14.76 18.77
C SER A 54 -7.83 -14.05 17.48
N ALA A 55 -8.27 -14.60 16.34
CA ALA A 55 -8.02 -14.05 15.01
C ALA A 55 -9.27 -14.09 14.15
N LEU A 56 -9.55 -13.02 13.43
CA LEU A 56 -10.52 -13.01 12.34
C LEU A 56 -9.77 -13.03 11.02
N ILE A 57 -10.02 -14.04 10.18
CA ILE A 57 -9.36 -14.20 8.89
C ILE A 57 -10.41 -14.27 7.79
N SER A 58 -10.36 -13.31 6.86
CA SER A 58 -11.23 -13.28 5.69
C SER A 58 -10.47 -12.70 4.51
N VAL A 59 -9.95 -13.55 3.62
CA VAL A 59 -9.05 -13.16 2.55
C VAL A 59 -9.51 -13.68 1.19
N TYR A 60 -9.25 -12.89 0.16
CA TYR A 60 -9.44 -13.28 -1.22
C TYR A 60 -8.30 -14.22 -1.67
N TYR A 61 -7.03 -13.81 -1.43
CA TYR A 61 -5.83 -14.59 -1.74
C TYR A 61 -5.42 -15.47 -0.55
N LYS A 62 -5.19 -16.76 -0.78
CA LYS A 62 -4.83 -17.73 0.28
C LYS A 62 -3.36 -18.15 0.22
N ASP A 63 -2.66 -17.78 -0.84
CA ASP A 63 -1.25 -18.10 -1.03
C ASP A 63 -0.42 -17.50 0.12
N LYS A 64 0.48 -18.32 0.68
CA LYS A 64 1.35 -17.99 1.82
C LYS A 64 0.64 -17.79 3.17
N LEU A 65 -0.63 -18.16 3.30
CA LEU A 65 -1.35 -18.08 4.57
C LEU A 65 -1.05 -19.26 5.50
N GLU A 66 -0.61 -20.40 4.97
CA GLU A 66 -0.38 -21.65 5.69
C GLU A 66 0.57 -21.51 6.89
N PRO A 67 1.72 -20.82 6.80
CA PRO A 67 2.62 -20.64 7.95
C PRO A 67 1.95 -19.90 9.10
N ILE A 68 1.11 -18.91 8.80
CA ILE A 68 0.37 -18.15 9.83
C ILE A 68 -0.66 -19.07 10.50
N ILE A 69 -1.42 -19.85 9.73
CA ILE A 69 -2.39 -20.80 10.27
C ILE A 69 -1.70 -21.81 11.20
N ALA A 70 -0.53 -22.32 10.82
CA ALA A 70 0.24 -23.24 11.63
C ALA A 70 0.67 -22.60 12.96
N LEU A 71 1.15 -21.36 12.95
CA LEU A 71 1.52 -20.62 14.16
C LEU A 71 0.31 -20.34 15.05
N LEU A 72 -0.81 -19.91 14.48
CA LEU A 72 -2.04 -19.66 15.25
C LEU A 72 -2.54 -20.94 15.92
N LYS A 73 -2.51 -22.07 15.21
CA LYS A 73 -2.84 -23.40 15.75
C LYS A 73 -1.90 -23.80 16.87
N GLN A 74 -0.58 -23.64 16.67
CA GLN A 74 0.44 -23.94 17.70
C GLN A 74 0.22 -23.16 18.99
N HIS A 75 -0.23 -21.89 18.90
CA HIS A 75 -0.50 -21.04 20.05
C HIS A 75 -1.92 -21.15 20.60
N GLY A 76 -2.75 -22.05 20.09
CA GLY A 76 -4.13 -22.25 20.55
C GLY A 76 -5.05 -21.06 20.30
N VAL A 77 -4.80 -20.28 19.25
CA VAL A 77 -5.59 -19.11 18.89
C VAL A 77 -6.96 -19.53 18.35
N THR A 78 -8.04 -18.95 18.88
CA THR A 78 -9.38 -19.11 18.33
C THR A 78 -9.48 -18.39 16.99
N ILE A 79 -9.81 -19.13 15.91
CA ILE A 79 -9.90 -18.55 14.57
C ILE A 79 -11.36 -18.38 14.18
N TYR A 80 -11.77 -17.16 13.87
CA TYR A 80 -13.04 -16.82 13.24
C TYR A 80 -12.83 -16.66 11.73
N SER A 81 -13.69 -17.26 10.91
CA SER A 81 -13.61 -17.13 9.46
C SER A 81 -14.96 -17.37 8.80
N THR A 82 -15.03 -17.18 7.49
CA THR A 82 -16.25 -17.36 6.71
C THR A 82 -15.92 -17.77 5.26
N GLY A 83 -16.85 -18.52 4.64
CA GLY A 83 -16.78 -18.90 3.22
C GLY A 83 -15.51 -19.64 2.84
N GLY A 84 -14.99 -19.39 1.65
CA GLY A 84 -13.82 -20.12 1.12
C GLY A 84 -12.52 -19.91 1.91
N THR A 85 -12.43 -18.92 2.79
CA THR A 85 -11.30 -18.79 3.72
C THR A 85 -11.42 -19.78 4.87
N GLN A 86 -12.63 -19.99 5.39
CA GLN A 86 -12.90 -21.02 6.39
C GLN A 86 -12.54 -22.40 5.84
N GLU A 87 -13.06 -22.78 4.68
CA GLU A 87 -12.76 -24.06 4.03
C GLU A 87 -11.27 -24.32 3.86
N PHE A 88 -10.53 -23.26 3.46
CA PHE A 88 -9.08 -23.33 3.32
C PHE A 88 -8.39 -23.59 4.66
N ILE A 89 -8.76 -22.86 5.73
CA ILE A 89 -8.16 -23.01 7.07
C ILE A 89 -8.45 -24.40 7.63
N GLU A 90 -9.67 -24.89 7.47
CA GLU A 90 -10.07 -26.25 7.89
C GLU A 90 -9.28 -27.34 7.12
N SER A 91 -9.00 -27.11 5.83
CA SER A 91 -8.15 -28.01 5.03
C SER A 91 -6.71 -28.10 5.53
N GLN A 92 -6.22 -27.07 6.24
CA GLN A 92 -4.92 -27.05 6.92
C GLN A 92 -4.98 -27.72 8.32
N GLY A 93 -6.13 -28.32 8.67
CA GLY A 93 -6.33 -29.03 9.93
C GLY A 93 -6.42 -28.08 11.16
N ALA A 94 -6.80 -26.84 10.97
CA ALA A 94 -7.13 -25.92 12.05
C ALA A 94 -8.65 -25.83 12.26
N THR A 95 -9.08 -25.68 13.52
CA THR A 95 -10.50 -25.48 13.86
C THR A 95 -10.88 -24.04 13.64
N VAL A 96 -12.05 -23.81 13.02
CA VAL A 96 -12.61 -22.49 12.77
C VAL A 96 -13.97 -22.35 13.45
N VAL A 97 -14.23 -21.20 14.01
CA VAL A 97 -15.57 -20.77 14.42
C VAL A 97 -16.15 -19.94 13.27
N PRO A 98 -17.22 -20.41 12.60
CA PRO A 98 -17.86 -19.64 11.54
C PRO A 98 -18.34 -18.26 12.05
N VAL A 99 -18.18 -17.22 11.24
CA VAL A 99 -18.69 -15.87 11.60
C VAL A 99 -20.18 -15.90 11.77
N GLU A 100 -20.89 -16.72 11.03
CA GLU A 100 -22.33 -16.93 11.12
C GLU A 100 -22.75 -17.51 12.48
N GLU A 101 -21.91 -18.35 13.09
CA GLU A 101 -22.10 -18.85 14.46
C GLU A 101 -21.86 -17.75 15.49
N LEU A 102 -20.76 -17.00 15.36
CA LEU A 102 -20.46 -15.86 16.22
C LEU A 102 -21.58 -14.81 16.23
N THR A 103 -22.10 -14.49 15.06
CA THR A 103 -23.12 -13.45 14.88
C THR A 103 -24.54 -13.94 15.12
N SER A 104 -24.77 -15.25 15.07
CA SER A 104 -26.11 -15.88 15.01
C SER A 104 -26.94 -15.33 13.84
N TYR A 105 -26.27 -14.92 12.75
CA TYR A 105 -26.90 -14.31 11.58
C TYR A 105 -26.34 -14.93 10.29
N PRO A 106 -27.22 -15.32 9.34
CA PRO A 106 -26.76 -15.94 8.10
C PRO A 106 -26.06 -14.92 7.18
N SER A 107 -25.19 -15.43 6.31
CA SER A 107 -24.65 -14.66 5.19
C SER A 107 -25.77 -14.38 4.18
N ILE A 108 -26.06 -13.11 3.90
CA ILE A 108 -27.15 -12.69 3.02
C ILE A 108 -26.64 -11.87 1.84
N PHE A 109 -27.52 -11.67 0.84
CA PHE A 109 -27.21 -10.91 -0.38
C PHE A 109 -25.96 -11.43 -1.11
N GLY A 110 -25.84 -12.77 -1.26
CA GLY A 110 -24.69 -13.36 -1.92
C GLY A 110 -23.36 -13.17 -1.18
N GLY A 111 -23.41 -12.95 0.14
CA GLY A 111 -22.20 -12.74 0.96
C GLY A 111 -21.77 -11.28 1.12
N ARG A 112 -22.49 -10.33 0.55
CA ARG A 112 -22.20 -8.89 0.73
C ARG A 112 -22.38 -8.42 2.17
N VAL A 113 -23.23 -9.11 2.95
CA VAL A 113 -23.45 -8.82 4.38
C VAL A 113 -23.25 -10.10 5.16
N LYS A 114 -22.08 -10.25 5.79
CA LYS A 114 -21.72 -11.38 6.64
C LYS A 114 -20.87 -10.98 7.84
N THR A 115 -19.89 -10.10 7.64
CA THR A 115 -19.01 -9.58 8.70
C THR A 115 -19.44 -8.22 9.24
N LEU A 116 -20.36 -7.53 8.57
CA LEU A 116 -20.89 -6.23 9.00
C LEU A 116 -21.90 -6.40 10.14
N HIS A 117 -21.41 -6.77 11.32
CA HIS A 117 -22.24 -7.11 12.47
C HIS A 117 -21.63 -6.55 13.77
N PRO A 118 -22.46 -6.07 14.73
CA PRO A 118 -21.99 -5.51 16.00
C PRO A 118 -21.06 -6.44 16.79
N LYS A 119 -21.28 -7.75 16.79
CA LYS A 119 -20.39 -8.71 17.49
C LYS A 119 -19.00 -8.74 16.86
N VAL A 120 -18.88 -8.64 15.55
CA VAL A 120 -17.58 -8.62 14.85
C VAL A 120 -16.89 -7.29 15.11
N PHE A 121 -17.55 -6.16 14.83
CA PHE A 121 -16.95 -4.83 15.01
C PHE A 121 -16.73 -4.49 16.48
N GLY A 122 -17.60 -4.91 17.39
CA GLY A 122 -17.41 -4.77 18.81
C GLY A 122 -16.20 -5.56 19.30
N GLY A 123 -15.99 -6.79 18.80
CA GLY A 123 -14.83 -7.59 19.09
C GLY A 123 -13.50 -6.92 18.69
N ILE A 124 -13.50 -6.16 17.58
CA ILE A 124 -12.35 -5.42 17.08
C ILE A 124 -12.18 -4.07 17.82
N LEU A 125 -13.27 -3.31 18.02
CA LEU A 125 -13.21 -1.91 18.44
C LEU A 125 -13.23 -1.69 19.95
N GLN A 126 -13.62 -2.70 20.77
CA GLN A 126 -13.65 -2.57 22.22
C GLN A 126 -12.26 -2.22 22.77
N ARG A 127 -12.20 -1.23 23.65
CA ARG A 127 -10.99 -0.84 24.38
C ARG A 127 -10.81 -1.80 25.55
N ARG A 128 -9.68 -2.50 25.58
CA ARG A 128 -9.42 -3.58 26.56
C ARG A 128 -9.13 -3.06 27.97
N ASP A 129 -8.86 -1.77 28.12
CA ASP A 129 -8.59 -1.05 29.36
C ASP A 129 -9.75 -0.17 29.83
N HIS A 130 -10.91 -0.20 29.13
CA HIS A 130 -12.06 0.64 29.42
C HIS A 130 -13.19 -0.17 30.05
N GLU A 131 -13.51 0.09 31.33
CA GLU A 131 -14.49 -0.68 32.12
C GLU A 131 -15.87 -0.75 31.43
N GLY A 132 -16.35 0.36 30.85
CA GLY A 132 -17.63 0.40 30.15
C GLY A 132 -17.66 -0.50 28.89
N ASP A 133 -16.58 -0.58 28.14
CA ASP A 133 -16.47 -1.44 26.96
C ASP A 133 -16.43 -2.93 27.40
N ILE A 134 -15.70 -3.23 28.45
CA ILE A 134 -15.60 -4.58 29.04
C ILE A 134 -16.99 -5.06 29.51
N ALA A 135 -17.71 -4.21 30.23
CA ALA A 135 -19.05 -4.53 30.73
C ALA A 135 -20.04 -4.76 29.58
N GLN A 136 -20.00 -3.92 28.54
CA GLN A 136 -20.84 -4.09 27.36
C GLN A 136 -20.49 -5.35 26.56
N ALA A 137 -19.19 -5.63 26.39
CA ALA A 137 -18.74 -6.85 25.71
C ALA A 137 -19.26 -8.10 26.42
N ALA A 138 -19.22 -8.12 27.76
CA ALA A 138 -19.78 -9.21 28.55
C ALA A 138 -21.32 -9.31 28.42
N THR A 139 -22.03 -8.17 28.48
CA THR A 139 -23.48 -8.13 28.37
C THR A 139 -24.00 -8.64 27.02
N TYR A 140 -23.33 -8.30 25.94
CA TYR A 140 -23.72 -8.65 24.58
C TYR A 140 -22.98 -9.87 24.01
N GLU A 141 -22.20 -10.56 24.87
CA GLU A 141 -21.42 -11.75 24.46
C GLU A 141 -20.51 -11.49 23.26
N ILE A 142 -19.78 -10.37 23.30
CA ILE A 142 -18.86 -9.97 22.25
C ILE A 142 -17.44 -10.46 22.59
N PRO A 143 -16.90 -11.44 21.87
CA PRO A 143 -15.54 -11.90 22.12
C PRO A 143 -14.53 -10.85 21.66
N ALA A 144 -13.38 -10.82 22.32
CA ALA A 144 -12.25 -10.02 21.86
C ALA A 144 -11.69 -10.61 20.55
N ILE A 145 -11.27 -9.75 19.61
CA ILE A 145 -10.54 -10.14 18.40
C ILE A 145 -9.19 -9.41 18.44
N ASP A 146 -8.09 -10.16 18.54
CA ASP A 146 -6.74 -9.60 18.75
C ASP A 146 -5.96 -9.47 17.44
N LEU A 147 -6.29 -10.27 16.42
CA LEU A 147 -5.66 -10.25 15.11
C LEU A 147 -6.75 -10.24 14.03
N VAL A 148 -6.60 -9.37 13.05
CA VAL A 148 -7.45 -9.31 11.86
C VAL A 148 -6.57 -9.47 10.63
N ILE A 149 -6.87 -10.46 9.80
CA ILE A 149 -6.20 -10.70 8.52
C ILE A 149 -7.26 -10.60 7.43
N VAL A 150 -7.19 -9.54 6.64
CA VAL A 150 -8.17 -9.24 5.59
C VAL A 150 -7.44 -8.61 4.42
N ASP A 151 -7.65 -9.13 3.24
CA ASP A 151 -7.29 -8.46 2.00
C ASP A 151 -8.54 -7.97 1.26
N LEU A 152 -8.35 -7.11 0.27
CA LEU A 152 -9.43 -6.52 -0.51
C LEU A 152 -9.60 -7.27 -1.84
N TYR A 153 -10.80 -7.20 -2.39
CA TYR A 153 -11.04 -7.67 -3.74
C TYR A 153 -10.19 -6.90 -4.76
N PRO A 154 -9.73 -7.57 -5.84
CA PRO A 154 -8.78 -7.02 -6.82
C PRO A 154 -9.45 -6.01 -7.77
N PHE A 155 -9.92 -4.87 -7.24
CA PHE A 155 -10.61 -3.84 -8.02
C PHE A 155 -9.71 -3.27 -9.14
N GLU A 156 -8.48 -2.91 -8.80
CA GLU A 156 -7.52 -2.33 -9.75
C GLU A 156 -7.19 -3.29 -10.90
N GLU A 157 -6.92 -4.56 -10.56
CA GLU A 157 -6.61 -5.60 -11.54
C GLU A 157 -7.83 -5.87 -12.45
N THR A 158 -9.04 -5.87 -11.88
CA THR A 158 -10.29 -6.06 -12.63
C THR A 158 -10.51 -4.92 -13.62
N VAL A 159 -10.36 -3.68 -13.19
CA VAL A 159 -10.45 -2.51 -14.08
C VAL A 159 -9.37 -2.52 -15.16
N ALA A 160 -8.14 -2.89 -14.79
CA ALA A 160 -7.01 -2.95 -15.73
C ALA A 160 -7.17 -4.05 -16.78
N SER A 161 -7.89 -5.14 -16.46
CA SER A 161 -8.20 -6.22 -17.41
C SER A 161 -9.24 -5.84 -18.47
N GLY A 162 -9.87 -4.66 -18.36
CA GLY A 162 -10.93 -4.23 -19.26
C GLY A 162 -12.28 -4.89 -18.98
N ALA A 163 -12.52 -5.35 -17.76
CA ALA A 163 -13.79 -5.92 -17.33
C ALA A 163 -14.95 -4.93 -17.50
N SER A 164 -16.18 -5.45 -17.53
CA SER A 164 -17.38 -4.62 -17.61
C SER A 164 -17.50 -3.70 -16.38
N GLU A 165 -18.26 -2.62 -16.51
CA GLU A 165 -18.57 -1.74 -15.37
C GLU A 165 -19.23 -2.52 -14.22
N ALA A 166 -20.18 -3.40 -14.53
CA ALA A 166 -20.86 -4.22 -13.53
C ALA A 166 -19.88 -5.13 -12.78
N ASP A 167 -18.95 -5.80 -13.48
CA ASP A 167 -17.94 -6.66 -12.88
C ASP A 167 -16.94 -5.85 -12.02
N SER A 168 -16.59 -4.65 -12.47
CA SER A 168 -15.71 -3.74 -11.73
C SER A 168 -16.37 -3.25 -10.43
N ILE A 169 -17.63 -2.83 -10.50
CA ILE A 169 -18.40 -2.41 -9.32
C ILE A 169 -18.56 -3.54 -8.31
N GLU A 170 -18.76 -4.78 -8.76
CA GLU A 170 -18.86 -5.95 -7.86
C GLU A 170 -17.56 -6.22 -7.08
N LYS A 171 -16.43 -5.69 -7.53
CA LYS A 171 -15.13 -5.78 -6.84
C LYS A 171 -14.88 -4.63 -5.85
N ILE A 172 -15.85 -3.73 -5.64
CA ILE A 172 -15.73 -2.73 -4.58
C ILE A 172 -16.04 -3.40 -3.23
N ASP A 173 -14.98 -3.58 -2.44
CA ASP A 173 -15.08 -4.23 -1.14
C ASP A 173 -15.65 -3.27 -0.09
N ILE A 174 -16.72 -3.70 0.59
CA ILE A 174 -17.36 -2.95 1.67
C ILE A 174 -16.99 -3.53 3.03
N GLY A 175 -17.06 -4.85 3.16
CA GLY A 175 -16.83 -5.54 4.43
C GLY A 175 -15.37 -5.54 4.84
N GLY A 176 -14.48 -5.94 3.93
CA GLY A 176 -13.05 -6.02 4.17
C GLY A 176 -12.43 -4.67 4.48
N ILE A 177 -12.72 -3.63 3.69
CA ILE A 177 -12.21 -2.27 3.94
C ILE A 177 -12.66 -1.74 5.31
N SER A 178 -13.90 -2.04 5.72
CA SER A 178 -14.43 -1.65 7.02
C SER A 178 -13.70 -2.35 8.18
N LEU A 179 -13.43 -3.64 8.06
CA LEU A 179 -12.65 -4.42 9.04
C LEU A 179 -11.21 -3.90 9.17
N ILE A 180 -10.55 -3.62 8.02
CA ILE A 180 -9.20 -3.06 7.98
C ILE A 180 -9.14 -1.76 8.77
N ARG A 181 -10.06 -0.83 8.51
CA ARG A 181 -10.10 0.48 9.17
C ARG A 181 -10.43 0.38 10.65
N ALA A 182 -11.36 -0.51 11.03
CA ALA A 182 -11.72 -0.74 12.42
C ALA A 182 -10.53 -1.28 13.24
N ALA A 183 -9.84 -2.29 12.73
CA ALA A 183 -8.67 -2.88 13.38
C ALA A 183 -7.50 -1.90 13.46
N ALA A 184 -7.20 -1.18 12.37
CA ALA A 184 -6.17 -0.14 12.35
C ALA A 184 -6.46 0.99 13.35
N LYS A 185 -7.72 1.41 13.51
CA LYS A 185 -8.11 2.40 14.53
C LYS A 185 -7.80 1.92 15.94
N ASN A 186 -8.03 0.64 16.22
CA ASN A 186 -7.80 0.06 17.55
C ASN A 186 -6.44 -0.66 17.68
N PHE A 187 -5.40 -0.14 17.03
CA PHE A 187 -4.05 -0.74 17.01
C PHE A 187 -3.43 -0.94 18.40
N LYS A 188 -3.90 -0.24 19.42
CA LYS A 188 -3.48 -0.50 20.81
C LYS A 188 -3.75 -1.95 21.21
N ASP A 189 -4.85 -2.49 20.74
CA ASP A 189 -5.36 -3.79 21.15
C ASP A 189 -5.36 -4.83 20.03
N VAL A 190 -5.36 -4.43 18.78
CA VAL A 190 -5.56 -5.30 17.61
C VAL A 190 -4.40 -5.18 16.64
N THR A 191 -3.91 -6.33 16.16
CA THR A 191 -2.99 -6.43 15.04
C THR A 191 -3.82 -6.52 13.74
N ILE A 192 -3.50 -5.72 12.73
CA ILE A 192 -4.16 -5.75 11.41
C ILE A 192 -3.16 -6.12 10.32
N ILE A 193 -3.52 -7.06 9.50
CA ILE A 193 -2.82 -7.43 8.27
C ILE A 193 -3.78 -7.21 7.11
N ALA A 194 -3.45 -6.24 6.26
CA ALA A 194 -4.34 -5.77 5.20
C ALA A 194 -3.90 -6.22 3.78
N SER A 195 -2.81 -6.98 3.70
CA SER A 195 -2.27 -7.48 2.43
C SER A 195 -1.46 -8.75 2.64
N LYS A 196 -1.52 -9.68 1.69
CA LYS A 196 -0.69 -10.89 1.66
C LYS A 196 0.82 -10.60 1.65
N ASN A 197 1.24 -9.43 1.22
CA ASN A 197 2.65 -9.02 1.23
C ASN A 197 3.20 -8.85 2.65
N GLN A 198 2.34 -8.80 3.67
CA GLN A 198 2.70 -8.66 5.08
C GLN A 198 2.77 -10.02 5.82
N TYR A 199 2.41 -11.13 5.16
CA TYR A 199 2.29 -12.44 5.82
C TYR A 199 3.63 -12.96 6.35
N GLU A 200 4.70 -12.82 5.59
CA GLU A 200 6.04 -13.27 6.01
C GLU A 200 6.53 -12.47 7.22
N GLU A 201 6.28 -11.16 7.23
CA GLU A 201 6.66 -10.30 8.36
C GLU A 201 5.84 -10.63 9.61
N LEU A 202 4.51 -10.83 9.48
CA LEU A 202 3.68 -11.25 10.61
C LEU A 202 4.15 -12.59 11.17
N ALA A 203 4.39 -13.59 10.31
CA ALA A 203 4.83 -14.91 10.74
C ALA A 203 6.15 -14.83 11.52
N ALA A 204 7.14 -14.09 11.01
CA ALA A 204 8.42 -13.88 11.70
C ALA A 204 8.24 -13.21 13.07
N LYS A 205 7.35 -12.22 13.18
CA LYS A 205 7.07 -11.55 14.47
C LYS A 205 6.36 -12.48 15.46
N LEU A 206 5.34 -13.22 15.02
CA LEU A 206 4.64 -14.18 15.88
C LEU A 206 5.57 -15.30 16.38
N GLU A 207 6.46 -15.79 15.52
CA GLU A 207 7.44 -16.81 15.91
C GLU A 207 8.45 -16.24 16.92
N ALA A 208 9.06 -15.10 16.63
CA ALA A 208 10.07 -14.47 17.49
C ALA A 208 9.51 -14.04 18.85
N GLN A 209 8.23 -13.70 18.92
CA GLN A 209 7.56 -13.15 20.12
C GLN A 209 6.57 -14.14 20.75
N ASN A 210 6.69 -15.43 20.44
CA ASN A 210 5.87 -16.50 21.01
C ASN A 210 4.35 -16.26 20.90
N GLY A 211 3.89 -15.88 19.69
CA GLY A 211 2.47 -15.63 19.39
C GLY A 211 1.96 -14.25 19.87
N ALA A 212 2.86 -13.31 20.13
CA ALA A 212 2.53 -11.96 20.57
C ALA A 212 3.00 -10.90 19.58
N THR A 213 2.54 -9.66 19.77
CA THR A 213 3.01 -8.47 19.03
C THR A 213 3.29 -7.33 20.01
N THR A 214 4.26 -6.47 19.66
CA THR A 214 4.51 -5.22 20.41
C THR A 214 3.53 -4.13 19.99
N LEU A 215 3.42 -3.06 20.75
CA LEU A 215 2.63 -1.88 20.36
C LEU A 215 3.20 -1.22 19.09
N GLU A 216 4.53 -1.27 18.93
CA GLU A 216 5.21 -0.75 17.74
C GLU A 216 4.84 -1.55 16.48
N ASP A 217 4.86 -2.88 16.58
CA ASP A 217 4.39 -3.74 15.49
C ASP A 217 2.96 -3.40 15.07
N ARG A 218 2.06 -3.30 16.05
CA ARG A 218 0.65 -3.01 15.77
C ARG A 218 0.45 -1.62 15.16
N ARG A 219 1.22 -0.61 15.61
CA ARG A 219 1.20 0.73 15.02
C ARG A 219 1.71 0.72 13.58
N TYR A 220 2.78 -0.02 13.32
CA TYR A 220 3.35 -0.17 11.99
C TYR A 220 2.35 -0.83 11.03
N PHE A 221 1.75 -1.95 11.40
CA PHE A 221 0.72 -2.61 10.60
C PHE A 221 -0.53 -1.73 10.42
N ALA A 222 -0.91 -0.93 11.41
CA ALA A 222 -2.01 0.02 11.26
C ALA A 222 -1.70 1.12 10.24
N ALA A 223 -0.48 1.62 10.20
CA ALA A 223 -0.05 2.57 9.17
C ALA A 223 -0.13 1.95 7.77
N GLN A 224 0.35 0.72 7.61
CA GLN A 224 0.24 -0.03 6.34
C GLN A 224 -1.23 -0.29 5.96
N ALA A 225 -2.11 -0.60 6.93
CA ALA A 225 -3.53 -0.80 6.68
C ALA A 225 -4.22 0.48 6.15
N PHE A 226 -3.86 1.65 6.67
CA PHE A 226 -4.36 2.92 6.14
C PHE A 226 -3.76 3.25 4.77
N GLN A 227 -2.53 2.87 4.50
CA GLN A 227 -1.95 2.98 3.16
C GLN A 227 -2.72 2.12 2.15
N VAL A 228 -3.03 0.86 2.48
CA VAL A 228 -3.85 -0.03 1.63
C VAL A 228 -5.23 0.57 1.40
N SER A 229 -5.93 1.01 2.46
CA SER A 229 -7.29 1.53 2.34
C SER A 229 -7.36 2.84 1.55
N SER A 230 -6.39 3.74 1.71
CA SER A 230 -6.34 5.01 0.98
C SER A 230 -6.00 4.81 -0.49
N ASN A 231 -5.10 3.87 -0.80
CA ASN A 231 -4.81 3.48 -2.18
C ASN A 231 -6.06 2.94 -2.87
N TYR A 232 -6.75 2.02 -2.22
CA TYR A 232 -7.98 1.41 -2.74
C TYR A 232 -9.05 2.46 -3.05
N ASP A 233 -9.36 3.36 -2.11
CA ASP A 233 -10.32 4.44 -2.31
C ASP A 233 -9.88 5.43 -3.41
N THR A 234 -8.58 5.66 -3.54
CA THR A 234 -8.02 6.53 -4.60
C THR A 234 -8.29 5.93 -5.99
N HIS A 235 -8.10 4.62 -6.15
CA HIS A 235 -8.36 3.94 -7.42
C HIS A 235 -9.86 3.90 -7.76
N ILE A 236 -10.72 3.68 -6.77
CA ILE A 236 -12.18 3.73 -6.95
C ILE A 236 -12.62 5.15 -7.34
N PHE A 237 -12.15 6.17 -6.62
CA PHE A 237 -12.44 7.56 -6.97
C PHE A 237 -12.00 7.89 -8.40
N ASN A 238 -10.77 7.53 -8.77
CA ASN A 238 -10.24 7.81 -10.10
C ASN A 238 -11.02 7.05 -11.20
N TYR A 239 -11.54 5.86 -10.90
CA TYR A 239 -12.39 5.11 -11.83
C TYR A 239 -13.68 5.89 -12.15
N PHE A 240 -14.42 6.31 -11.13
CA PHE A 240 -15.64 7.10 -11.32
C PHE A 240 -15.35 8.48 -11.91
N ASN A 241 -14.27 9.12 -11.49
CA ASN A 241 -13.93 10.47 -11.93
C ASN A 241 -13.49 10.57 -13.40
N ARG A 242 -13.31 9.44 -14.10
CA ARG A 242 -13.10 9.44 -15.55
C ARG A 242 -14.31 10.00 -16.31
N VAL A 243 -15.51 9.91 -15.73
CA VAL A 243 -16.76 10.36 -16.33
C VAL A 243 -17.23 11.66 -15.67
N GLU A 244 -17.16 11.73 -14.33
CA GLU A 244 -17.78 12.82 -13.56
C GLU A 244 -16.95 14.12 -13.58
N ASN A 245 -15.65 14.04 -13.85
CA ASN A 245 -14.75 15.19 -13.95
C ASN A 245 -14.76 16.12 -12.71
N ILE A 246 -14.84 15.54 -11.52
CA ILE A 246 -14.71 16.28 -10.27
C ILE A 246 -13.29 16.90 -10.20
N PRO A 247 -13.15 18.22 -9.96
CA PRO A 247 -11.85 18.89 -9.95
C PRO A 247 -11.05 18.54 -8.66
N ALA A 248 -10.60 17.32 -8.56
CA ALA A 248 -9.79 16.79 -7.46
C ALA A 248 -8.66 15.93 -8.00
N LEU A 249 -7.44 16.17 -7.53
CA LEU A 249 -6.27 15.36 -7.85
C LEU A 249 -6.03 14.37 -6.71
N LYS A 250 -6.14 13.06 -7.01
CA LYS A 250 -5.76 11.98 -6.09
C LYS A 250 -4.76 11.07 -6.77
N ILE A 251 -3.57 10.95 -6.16
CA ILE A 251 -2.49 10.08 -6.61
C ILE A 251 -2.12 9.20 -5.43
N SER A 252 -2.02 7.91 -5.68
CA SER A 252 -1.46 6.95 -4.74
C SER A 252 -0.42 6.11 -5.47
N GLU A 253 0.78 6.03 -4.91
CA GLU A 253 1.86 5.19 -5.41
C GLU A 253 2.39 4.36 -4.24
N THR A 254 2.38 3.05 -4.40
CA THR A 254 2.72 2.11 -3.33
C THR A 254 4.08 1.47 -3.51
N GLU A 255 4.63 1.57 -4.72
CA GLU A 255 5.97 1.08 -5.01
C GLU A 255 6.98 2.20 -4.86
N ALA A 256 8.07 1.94 -4.14
CA ALA A 256 9.14 2.87 -3.94
C ALA A 256 10.50 2.16 -4.05
N LYS A 257 11.43 2.78 -4.79
CA LYS A 257 12.81 2.32 -4.89
C LYS A 257 13.73 3.33 -4.21
N ALA A 258 14.47 2.87 -3.21
CA ALA A 258 15.49 3.71 -2.59
C ALA A 258 16.58 4.06 -3.63
N LEU A 259 16.96 5.33 -3.68
CA LEU A 259 18.06 5.82 -4.48
C LEU A 259 19.34 5.85 -3.66
N ARG A 260 20.47 5.86 -4.33
CA ARG A 260 21.78 5.86 -3.68
C ARG A 260 21.98 7.04 -2.70
N TYR A 261 21.46 8.22 -3.03
CA TYR A 261 21.37 9.43 -2.21
C TYR A 261 20.45 10.45 -2.90
N GLY A 262 20.08 11.50 -2.18
CA GLY A 262 19.27 12.60 -2.69
C GLY A 262 20.08 13.60 -3.52
N GLU A 263 19.75 14.89 -3.44
CA GLU A 263 20.50 15.95 -4.10
C GLU A 263 21.95 16.03 -3.55
N ASN A 264 22.08 15.85 -2.23
CA ASN A 264 23.37 15.82 -1.54
C ASN A 264 23.65 14.42 -0.95
N PRO A 265 24.93 14.00 -0.79
CA PRO A 265 25.29 12.64 -0.36
C PRO A 265 24.74 12.21 1.01
N HIS A 266 24.42 13.15 1.89
CA HIS A 266 23.86 12.88 3.22
C HIS A 266 22.34 12.77 3.26
N GLN A 267 21.65 13.01 2.13
CA GLN A 267 20.21 12.94 2.01
C GLN A 267 19.77 11.59 1.48
N SER A 268 18.71 11.03 2.03
CA SER A 268 18.00 9.90 1.44
C SER A 268 17.03 10.37 0.35
N ALA A 269 16.80 9.52 -0.65
CA ALA A 269 15.79 9.78 -1.67
C ALA A 269 15.12 8.47 -2.12
N HIS A 270 13.92 8.60 -2.63
CA HIS A 270 13.16 7.49 -3.18
C HIS A 270 12.56 7.89 -4.52
N PHE A 271 12.53 6.95 -5.45
CA PHE A 271 11.71 7.03 -6.65
C PHE A 271 10.40 6.30 -6.36
N TYR A 272 9.27 6.95 -6.58
CA TYR A 272 7.96 6.34 -6.43
C TYR A 272 7.42 5.90 -7.79
N GLY A 273 7.08 4.62 -7.90
CA GLY A 273 6.70 3.92 -9.12
C GLY A 273 7.73 2.89 -9.56
N LYS A 274 7.49 2.27 -10.71
CA LYS A 274 8.39 1.27 -11.32
C LYS A 274 9.42 1.97 -12.20
N LEU A 275 10.63 2.12 -11.70
CA LEU A 275 11.72 2.76 -12.45
C LEU A 275 12.04 1.98 -13.73
N GLU A 276 11.92 0.68 -13.70
CA GLU A 276 12.17 -0.25 -14.79
C GLU A 276 11.18 -0.10 -15.96
N ASP A 277 10.01 0.48 -15.72
CA ASP A 277 9.04 0.83 -16.79
C ASP A 277 9.46 2.05 -17.62
N LEU A 278 10.42 2.85 -17.11
CA LEU A 278 10.88 4.06 -17.78
C LEU A 278 12.11 3.80 -18.63
N PHE A 279 13.08 3.06 -18.10
CA PHE A 279 14.33 2.70 -18.78
C PHE A 279 15.00 1.49 -18.12
N ALA A 280 15.92 0.85 -18.85
CA ALA A 280 16.75 -0.23 -18.34
C ALA A 280 18.17 0.29 -18.06
N GLN A 281 18.63 0.15 -16.83
CA GLN A 281 20.03 0.40 -16.49
C GLN A 281 20.89 -0.82 -16.88
N LEU A 282 21.72 -0.67 -17.93
CA LEU A 282 22.54 -1.77 -18.43
C LEU A 282 23.83 -1.96 -17.63
N HIS A 283 24.41 -0.87 -17.10
CA HIS A 283 25.69 -0.85 -16.38
C HIS A 283 25.75 0.28 -15.36
N GLY A 284 26.73 0.24 -14.47
CA GLY A 284 27.05 1.31 -13.55
C GLY A 284 26.53 1.09 -12.13
N LYS A 285 26.71 2.12 -11.30
CA LYS A 285 26.24 2.14 -9.90
C LYS A 285 24.75 2.41 -9.82
N GLU A 286 24.15 2.11 -8.68
CA GLU A 286 22.78 2.53 -8.38
C GLU A 286 22.56 4.02 -8.64
N MET A 287 21.39 4.35 -9.13
CA MET A 287 21.01 5.72 -9.47
C MET A 287 20.91 6.60 -8.23
N SER A 288 21.40 7.82 -8.34
CA SER A 288 21.10 8.89 -7.40
C SER A 288 19.97 9.77 -7.95
N TYR A 289 19.41 10.61 -7.08
CA TYR A 289 18.47 11.65 -7.47
C TYR A 289 18.99 12.49 -8.67
N ASN A 290 20.23 13.00 -8.58
CA ASN A 290 20.84 13.81 -9.64
C ASN A 290 20.95 13.09 -10.98
N ASN A 291 21.19 11.77 -10.97
CA ASN A 291 21.20 10.98 -12.20
C ASN A 291 19.81 10.93 -12.87
N LEU A 292 18.76 10.80 -12.07
CA LEU A 292 17.38 10.80 -12.60
C LEU A 292 16.98 12.16 -13.18
N VAL A 293 17.38 13.25 -12.53
CA VAL A 293 17.16 14.62 -13.01
C VAL A 293 17.89 14.86 -14.33
N ASP A 294 19.14 14.39 -14.46
CA ASP A 294 19.89 14.48 -15.72
C ASP A 294 19.26 13.65 -16.83
N ILE A 295 18.75 12.45 -16.53
CA ILE A 295 18.05 11.59 -17.51
C ILE A 295 16.75 12.26 -17.96
N ASP A 296 15.98 12.82 -17.04
CA ASP A 296 14.74 13.53 -17.37
C ASP A 296 15.00 14.70 -18.33
N ALA A 297 15.99 15.53 -18.01
CA ALA A 297 16.42 16.63 -18.88
C ALA A 297 16.90 16.13 -20.26
N ALA A 298 17.64 15.02 -20.31
CA ALA A 298 18.10 14.42 -21.56
C ALA A 298 16.96 13.93 -22.43
N VAL A 299 15.98 13.24 -21.84
CA VAL A 299 14.81 12.72 -22.55
C VAL A 299 13.98 13.86 -23.12
N HIS A 300 13.75 14.92 -22.35
CA HIS A 300 13.02 16.09 -22.82
C HIS A 300 13.76 16.80 -23.97
N LEU A 301 15.07 16.99 -23.85
CA LEU A 301 15.87 17.62 -24.89
C LEU A 301 15.83 16.80 -26.20
N ILE A 302 16.02 15.49 -26.14
CA ILE A 302 16.01 14.63 -27.33
C ILE A 302 14.61 14.54 -27.94
N ALA A 303 13.55 14.67 -27.16
CA ALA A 303 12.16 14.68 -27.66
C ALA A 303 11.84 15.90 -28.57
N GLU A 304 12.66 16.97 -28.53
CA GLU A 304 12.54 18.12 -29.43
C GLU A 304 13.04 17.80 -30.87
N PHE A 305 13.65 16.63 -31.07
CA PHE A 305 14.17 16.19 -32.38
C PHE A 305 13.45 14.91 -32.87
N PRO A 306 12.12 14.91 -33.05
CA PRO A 306 11.34 13.67 -33.29
C PRO A 306 11.69 12.94 -34.59
N ASP A 307 12.13 13.67 -35.58
CA ASP A 307 12.40 13.15 -36.96
C ASP A 307 13.90 13.12 -37.30
N GLN A 308 14.75 13.34 -36.31
CA GLN A 308 16.20 13.43 -36.53
C GLN A 308 16.96 12.52 -35.57
N THR A 309 18.07 11.97 -36.03
CA THR A 309 19.04 11.32 -35.14
C THR A 309 19.80 12.39 -34.38
N ALA A 310 19.51 12.55 -33.09
CA ALA A 310 20.15 13.54 -32.22
C ALA A 310 21.01 12.87 -31.15
N PHE A 311 22.02 13.58 -30.69
CA PHE A 311 22.86 13.21 -29.56
C PHE A 311 23.06 14.43 -28.66
N ALA A 312 22.88 14.22 -27.34
CA ALA A 312 23.10 15.26 -26.35
C ALA A 312 24.11 14.81 -25.27
N ILE A 313 24.97 15.72 -24.85
CA ILE A 313 25.89 15.58 -23.74
C ILE A 313 25.42 16.55 -22.67
N LEU A 314 25.02 16.01 -21.52
CA LEU A 314 24.49 16.83 -20.42
C LEU A 314 25.39 16.76 -19.20
N LYS A 315 25.41 17.86 -18.46
CA LYS A 315 25.97 17.94 -17.12
C LYS A 315 25.10 18.90 -16.29
N HIS A 316 24.60 18.42 -15.14
CA HIS A 316 23.71 19.18 -14.25
C HIS A 316 22.52 19.77 -14.99
N THR A 317 21.78 18.90 -15.73
CA THR A 317 20.61 19.24 -16.54
C THR A 317 20.84 20.18 -17.73
N ASN A 318 22.05 20.68 -17.92
CA ASN A 318 22.39 21.58 -19.04
C ASN A 318 23.14 20.82 -20.15
N ALA A 319 22.76 21.13 -21.39
CA ALA A 319 23.48 20.60 -22.55
C ALA A 319 24.85 21.27 -22.67
N CYS A 320 25.91 20.47 -22.58
CA CYS A 320 27.30 20.88 -22.93
C CYS A 320 27.52 20.79 -24.43
N GLY A 321 26.75 19.89 -25.10
CA GLY A 321 26.74 19.72 -26.54
C GLY A 321 25.45 19.04 -26.98
N CYS A 322 24.91 19.46 -28.09
CA CYS A 322 23.74 18.84 -28.73
C CYS A 322 23.86 19.00 -30.25
N ALA A 323 23.70 17.89 -30.97
CA ALA A 323 23.79 17.93 -32.43
C ALA A 323 22.94 16.82 -33.08
N THR A 324 22.60 17.04 -34.33
CA THR A 324 21.97 16.03 -35.19
C THR A 324 22.91 15.52 -36.27
N GLY A 325 22.67 14.28 -36.69
CA GLY A 325 23.48 13.65 -37.76
C GLY A 325 22.71 12.55 -38.49
N ALA A 326 23.27 12.03 -39.57
CA ALA A 326 22.71 10.89 -40.27
C ALA A 326 22.81 9.59 -39.45
N THR A 327 23.74 9.51 -38.52
CA THR A 327 23.92 8.40 -37.60
C THR A 327 24.19 8.91 -36.16
N VAL A 328 23.94 8.06 -35.16
CA VAL A 328 24.23 8.38 -33.76
C VAL A 328 25.72 8.75 -33.58
N LYS A 329 26.65 8.05 -34.29
CA LYS A 329 28.08 8.33 -34.25
C LYS A 329 28.38 9.74 -34.78
N GLU A 330 27.77 10.13 -35.91
CA GLU A 330 27.94 11.46 -36.47
C GLU A 330 27.39 12.55 -35.54
N ALA A 331 26.18 12.33 -35.02
CA ALA A 331 25.59 13.25 -34.04
C ALA A 331 26.47 13.42 -32.80
N TYR A 332 27.02 12.32 -32.26
CA TYR A 332 27.97 12.35 -31.14
C TYR A 332 29.20 13.16 -31.47
N GLN A 333 29.86 12.90 -32.63
CA GLN A 333 31.07 13.61 -33.02
C GLN A 333 30.86 15.13 -33.18
N LYS A 334 29.67 15.54 -33.59
CA LYS A 334 29.31 16.96 -33.69
C LYS A 334 28.95 17.60 -32.35
N ALA A 335 28.38 16.81 -31.40
CA ALA A 335 28.00 17.28 -30.08
C ALA A 335 29.20 17.41 -29.13
N PHE A 336 30.24 16.59 -29.35
CA PHE A 336 31.49 16.56 -28.58
C PHE A 336 32.41 17.71 -28.94
#